data_286f7b8811af798a6a1676dc30ae66c3
#
_entry.id   286f7b8811af798a6a1676dc30ae66c3
#
_cell.length_a   1.000
_cell.length_b   1.000
_cell.length_c   1.000
_cell.angle_alpha   90.00
_cell.angle_beta   90.00
_cell.angle_gamma   90.00
#
_symmetry.space_group_name_H-M   'P 1'
#
loop_
_entity.id
_entity.type
_entity.pdbx_description
1 polymer ?
#
loop_
_entity_poly.entity_id
_entity_poly.type
_entity_poly.pdbx_seq_one_letter_code
_entity_poly.pdbx_strand_id
1 'polypeptide(L)'
;DDVESRGLGDVYKRQGYGLMTVRKDTVALHGSCIVYKGKAVLFLGESGTGKSTHTRLWRENIAGSKLLNDDSPIVRYEKGGVWVYGSPWSGKTPCYKAERYPLAGCVRLSQAPYNKIRRLNTLQAYAALHPSAPPAFAYEEELYCGVCSLLEKMVSSIPVYHLECLPDAEAVKLVCRTLYGDGYEADSE
;
A
#
# COMPACT_ATOMS: atom_id res chain seq x y z
N ASP A 1 2.28 -15.98 -26.11
CA ASP A 1 2.57 -14.73 -26.87
C ASP A 1 1.73 -13.52 -26.40
N ASP A 2 0.51 -13.73 -25.89
CA ASP A 2 -0.41 -12.62 -25.52
C ASP A 2 -0.16 -12.01 -24.11
N VAL A 3 0.54 -12.72 -23.25
CA VAL A 3 0.82 -12.28 -21.88
C VAL A 3 2.02 -11.33 -21.80
N GLU A 4 3.05 -11.55 -22.61
CA GLU A 4 4.23 -10.68 -22.68
C GLU A 4 3.94 -9.32 -23.32
N SER A 5 3.11 -9.28 -24.36
CA SER A 5 2.76 -8.02 -25.03
C SER A 5 1.89 -7.10 -24.17
N ARG A 6 0.98 -7.66 -23.34
CA ARG A 6 0.21 -6.89 -22.37
C ARG A 6 1.11 -6.30 -21.26
N GLY A 7 2.13 -7.05 -20.82
CA GLY A 7 3.06 -6.59 -19.79
C GLY A 7 3.87 -5.37 -20.22
N LEU A 8 4.38 -5.33 -21.45
CA LEU A 8 5.22 -4.25 -21.96
C LEU A 8 4.44 -2.93 -22.11
N GLY A 9 3.22 -2.99 -22.66
CA GLY A 9 2.35 -1.80 -22.77
C GLY A 9 1.98 -1.18 -21.44
N ASP A 10 1.76 -2.00 -20.41
CA ASP A 10 1.45 -1.52 -19.07
C ASP A 10 2.67 -0.93 -18.36
N VAL A 11 3.87 -1.46 -18.60
CA VAL A 11 5.14 -0.88 -18.11
C VAL A 11 5.32 0.53 -18.65
N TYR A 12 5.17 0.75 -19.95
CA TYR A 12 5.31 2.08 -20.57
C TYR A 12 4.25 3.06 -20.07
N LYS A 13 3.00 2.63 -19.90
CA LYS A 13 1.93 3.49 -19.33
C LYS A 13 2.24 3.91 -17.90
N ARG A 14 2.73 2.99 -17.06
CA ARG A 14 3.14 3.29 -15.68
C ARG A 14 4.32 4.25 -15.64
N GLN A 15 5.32 4.07 -16.50
CA GLN A 15 6.46 4.97 -16.60
C GLN A 15 6.02 6.37 -17.05
N GLY A 16 5.22 6.48 -18.11
CA GLY A 16 4.68 7.75 -18.59
C GLY A 16 3.84 8.47 -17.52
N TYR A 17 3.01 7.74 -16.77
CA TYR A 17 2.26 8.30 -15.65
C TYR A 17 3.21 8.83 -14.56
N GLY A 18 4.24 8.06 -14.20
CA GLY A 18 5.22 8.46 -13.20
C GLY A 18 5.98 9.73 -13.57
N LEU A 19 6.43 9.83 -14.83
CA LEU A 19 7.09 11.02 -15.37
C LEU A 19 6.25 12.29 -15.22
N MET A 20 4.93 12.18 -15.44
CA MET A 20 4.00 13.30 -15.32
C MET A 20 3.63 13.67 -13.90
N THR A 21 3.72 12.74 -12.95
CA THR A 21 3.12 12.89 -11.62
C THR A 21 4.12 12.96 -10.47
N VAL A 22 5.35 12.46 -10.65
CA VAL A 22 6.37 12.44 -9.59
C VAL A 22 6.70 13.83 -9.06
N ARG A 23 6.74 14.83 -9.95
CA ARG A 23 6.95 16.25 -9.60
C ARG A 23 5.78 16.84 -8.77
N LYS A 24 4.66 16.12 -8.66
CA LYS A 24 3.47 16.50 -7.89
C LYS A 24 3.33 15.67 -6.62
N ASP A 25 4.45 15.18 -6.06
CA ASP A 25 4.45 14.30 -4.89
C ASP A 25 3.50 13.10 -5.04
N THR A 26 3.51 12.47 -6.22
CA THR A 26 2.57 11.40 -6.59
C THR A 26 3.32 10.24 -7.21
N VAL A 27 3.19 9.04 -6.63
CA VAL A 27 3.85 7.81 -7.12
C VAL A 27 2.90 6.63 -6.96
N ALA A 28 2.87 5.72 -7.92
CA ALA A 28 2.25 4.42 -7.78
C ALA A 28 3.20 3.48 -7.02
N LEU A 29 2.80 3.00 -5.85
CA LEU A 29 3.59 2.08 -5.04
C LEU A 29 3.09 0.64 -5.23
N HIS A 30 4.02 -0.32 -5.37
CA HIS A 30 3.64 -1.73 -5.42
C HIS A 30 3.12 -2.20 -4.05
N GLY A 31 1.81 -2.44 -3.98
CA GLY A 31 1.15 -2.81 -2.74
C GLY A 31 -0.32 -3.15 -2.94
N SER A 32 -0.97 -3.53 -1.84
CA SER A 32 -2.41 -3.79 -1.81
C SER A 32 -3.06 -2.90 -0.76
N CYS A 33 -4.22 -2.33 -1.06
CA CYS A 33 -4.83 -1.28 -0.24
C CYS A 33 -6.25 -1.61 0.16
N ILE A 34 -6.52 -1.60 1.46
CA ILE A 34 -7.84 -1.74 2.07
C ILE A 34 -8.31 -0.38 2.58
N VAL A 35 -9.60 -0.15 2.50
CA VAL A 35 -10.29 0.99 3.14
C VAL A 35 -11.17 0.47 4.26
N TYR A 36 -11.05 1.08 5.43
CA TYR A 36 -11.91 0.84 6.58
C TYR A 36 -12.17 2.14 7.34
N LYS A 37 -13.40 2.36 7.80
CA LYS A 37 -13.80 3.60 8.52
C LYS A 37 -13.31 4.89 7.84
N GLY A 38 -13.42 4.96 6.50
CA GLY A 38 -13.07 6.14 5.71
C GLY A 38 -11.56 6.41 5.57
N LYS A 39 -10.69 5.51 6.01
CA LYS A 39 -9.23 5.62 5.88
C LYS A 39 -8.64 4.40 5.18
N ALA A 40 -7.53 4.59 4.48
CA ALA A 40 -6.83 3.53 3.77
C ALA A 40 -5.68 2.94 4.60
N VAL A 41 -5.41 1.66 4.43
CA VAL A 41 -4.21 0.97 4.92
C VAL A 41 -3.49 0.36 3.72
N LEU A 42 -2.20 0.64 3.58
CA LEU A 42 -1.37 0.15 2.49
C LEU A 42 -0.49 -1.01 2.97
N PHE A 43 -0.69 -2.17 2.37
CA PHE A 43 0.11 -3.38 2.64
C PHE A 43 1.22 -3.52 1.60
N LEU A 44 2.44 -3.61 2.08
CA LEU A 44 3.67 -3.67 1.30
C LEU A 44 4.38 -5.01 1.51
N GLY A 45 5.26 -5.36 0.61
CA GLY A 45 6.06 -6.58 0.66
C GLY A 45 6.41 -7.07 -0.74
N GLU A 46 7.33 -7.99 -0.83
CA GLU A 46 7.74 -8.58 -2.08
C GLU A 46 6.61 -9.41 -2.74
N SER A 47 6.81 -9.80 -3.99
CA SER A 47 5.86 -10.70 -4.64
C SER A 47 5.79 -12.02 -3.87
N GLY A 48 4.59 -12.53 -3.65
CA GLY A 48 4.39 -13.78 -2.90
C GLY A 48 4.37 -13.65 -1.38
N THR A 49 4.59 -12.48 -0.77
CA THR A 49 4.53 -12.31 0.70
C THR A 49 3.12 -12.44 1.29
N GLY A 50 2.07 -12.49 0.46
CA GLY A 50 0.70 -12.65 0.94
C GLY A 50 -0.13 -11.38 1.01
N LYS A 51 0.28 -10.26 0.37
CA LYS A 51 -0.49 -9.00 0.33
C LYS A 51 -1.96 -9.21 -0.05
N SER A 52 -2.22 -9.85 -1.19
CA SER A 52 -3.59 -10.10 -1.68
C SER A 52 -4.36 -11.08 -0.76
N THR A 53 -3.67 -12.04 -0.14
CA THR A 53 -4.26 -12.92 0.87
C THR A 53 -4.68 -12.11 2.10
N HIS A 54 -3.82 -11.23 2.59
CA HIS A 54 -4.11 -10.41 3.76
C HIS A 54 -5.28 -9.45 3.50
N THR A 55 -5.34 -8.80 2.33
CA THR A 55 -6.47 -7.93 1.97
C THR A 55 -7.77 -8.70 1.72
N ARG A 56 -7.70 -9.97 1.28
CA ARG A 56 -8.86 -10.85 1.22
C ARG A 56 -9.38 -11.17 2.62
N LEU A 57 -8.49 -11.57 3.53
CA LEU A 57 -8.83 -11.85 4.93
C LEU A 57 -9.42 -10.62 5.65
N TRP A 58 -8.98 -9.41 5.33
CA TRP A 58 -9.60 -8.19 5.83
C TRP A 58 -11.09 -8.11 5.45
N ARG A 59 -11.42 -8.33 4.18
CA ARG A 59 -12.80 -8.28 3.69
C ARG A 59 -13.69 -9.39 4.26
N GLU A 60 -13.08 -10.52 4.64
CA GLU A 60 -13.78 -11.66 5.24
C GLU A 60 -14.01 -11.50 6.74
N ASN A 61 -13.15 -10.76 7.45
CA ASN A 61 -13.15 -10.73 8.92
C ASN A 61 -13.41 -9.35 9.53
N ILE A 62 -13.34 -8.26 8.76
CA ILE A 62 -13.61 -6.90 9.22
C ILE A 62 -14.78 -6.33 8.46
N ALA A 63 -15.93 -6.29 9.09
CA ALA A 63 -17.15 -5.75 8.50
C ALA A 63 -16.94 -4.30 8.04
N GLY A 64 -17.48 -3.95 6.86
CA GLY A 64 -17.33 -2.61 6.28
C GLY A 64 -15.96 -2.32 5.64
N SER A 65 -15.01 -3.26 5.67
CA SER A 65 -13.77 -3.09 4.93
C SER A 65 -13.94 -3.35 3.43
N LYS A 66 -13.23 -2.63 2.59
CA LYS A 66 -13.29 -2.79 1.13
C LYS A 66 -11.91 -2.67 0.47
N LEU A 67 -11.70 -3.43 -0.60
CA LEU A 67 -10.49 -3.32 -1.41
C LEU A 67 -10.53 -2.01 -2.22
N LEU A 68 -9.46 -1.22 -2.17
CA LEU A 68 -9.27 -0.06 -3.01
C LEU A 68 -8.45 -0.39 -4.26
N ASN A 69 -7.35 -1.11 -4.07
CA ASN A 69 -6.49 -1.60 -5.14
C ASN A 69 -5.60 -2.75 -4.62
N ASP A 70 -5.19 -3.69 -5.46
CA ASP A 70 -4.39 -4.85 -5.06
C ASP A 70 -3.05 -5.03 -5.83
N ASP A 71 -2.60 -3.99 -6.52
CA ASP A 71 -1.34 -4.04 -7.28
C ASP A 71 -0.50 -2.76 -7.15
N SER A 72 -1.05 -1.64 -7.57
CA SER A 72 -0.32 -0.39 -7.69
C SER A 72 -1.19 0.82 -7.33
N PRO A 73 -1.64 0.94 -6.07
CA PRO A 73 -2.35 2.13 -5.63
C PRO A 73 -1.47 3.37 -5.79
N ILE A 74 -2.11 4.50 -6.11
CA ILE A 74 -1.41 5.76 -6.28
C ILE A 74 -1.38 6.48 -4.94
N VAL A 75 -0.18 6.80 -4.46
CA VAL A 75 0.03 7.57 -3.24
C VAL A 75 0.41 8.99 -3.60
N ARG A 76 -0.20 9.95 -2.91
CA ARG A 76 0.05 11.38 -3.10
C ARG A 76 0.13 12.11 -1.77
N TYR A 77 1.11 13.01 -1.67
CA TYR A 77 1.15 13.97 -0.58
C TYR A 77 0.48 15.28 -1.03
N GLU A 78 -0.61 15.65 -0.38
CA GLU A 78 -1.33 16.89 -0.67
C GLU A 78 -1.97 17.49 0.59
N LYS A 79 -2.04 18.82 0.64
CA LYS A 79 -2.70 19.54 1.75
C LYS A 79 -2.21 19.14 3.15
N GLY A 80 -0.91 18.81 3.26
CA GLY A 80 -0.28 18.41 4.52
C GLY A 80 -0.58 16.98 4.97
N GLY A 81 -1.10 16.11 4.11
CA GLY A 81 -1.41 14.71 4.41
C GLY A 81 -1.13 13.76 3.27
N VAL A 82 -1.08 12.49 3.59
CA VAL A 82 -0.88 11.40 2.62
C VAL A 82 -2.23 10.81 2.22
N TRP A 83 -2.48 10.75 0.92
CA TRP A 83 -3.70 10.20 0.33
C TRP A 83 -3.37 9.01 -0.57
N VAL A 84 -4.29 8.04 -0.61
CA VAL A 84 -4.21 6.90 -1.52
C VAL A 84 -5.41 6.92 -2.45
N TYR A 85 -5.13 6.73 -3.72
CA TYR A 85 -6.11 6.66 -4.79
C TYR A 85 -6.13 5.24 -5.35
N GLY A 86 -7.30 4.81 -5.81
CA GLY A 86 -7.37 3.67 -6.72
C GLY A 86 -6.62 3.99 -8.02
N SER A 87 -6.27 2.95 -8.76
CA SER A 87 -5.51 3.09 -10.00
C SER A 87 -6.12 2.27 -11.14
N PRO A 88 -5.78 2.56 -12.40
CA PRO A 88 -6.19 1.76 -13.54
C PRO A 88 -5.41 0.43 -13.64
N TRP A 89 -4.46 0.19 -12.75
CA TRP A 89 -3.69 -1.05 -12.66
C TRP A 89 -4.23 -1.93 -11.55
N SER A 90 -4.47 -3.19 -11.87
CA SER A 90 -4.99 -4.18 -10.93
C SER A 90 -4.17 -5.46 -11.01
N GLY A 91 -4.01 -6.15 -9.89
CA GLY A 91 -3.36 -7.44 -9.81
C GLY A 91 -4.30 -8.60 -10.15
N LYS A 92 -4.28 -9.64 -9.33
CA LYS A 92 -5.11 -10.84 -9.53
C LYS A 92 -6.62 -10.57 -9.36
N THR A 93 -6.97 -9.57 -8.54
CA THR A 93 -8.36 -9.18 -8.31
C THR A 93 -8.66 -7.90 -9.11
N PRO A 94 -9.49 -7.93 -10.17
CA PRO A 94 -9.88 -6.74 -10.90
C PRO A 94 -10.50 -5.71 -9.95
N CYS A 95 -9.85 -4.53 -9.84
CA CYS A 95 -10.28 -3.49 -8.93
C CYS A 95 -9.87 -2.11 -9.47
N TYR A 96 -10.79 -1.46 -10.18
CA TYR A 96 -10.59 -0.18 -10.86
C TYR A 96 -11.51 0.87 -10.23
N LYS A 97 -11.07 1.50 -9.14
CA LYS A 97 -11.88 2.46 -8.39
C LYS A 97 -11.34 3.87 -8.54
N ALA A 98 -12.20 4.80 -8.92
CA ALA A 98 -11.91 6.23 -8.96
C ALA A 98 -12.21 6.89 -7.59
N GLU A 99 -11.69 6.28 -6.53
CA GLU A 99 -11.89 6.71 -5.13
C GLU A 99 -10.55 7.09 -4.51
N ARG A 100 -10.59 7.94 -3.47
CA ARG A 100 -9.41 8.29 -2.67
C ARG A 100 -9.74 8.33 -1.18
N TYR A 101 -8.74 8.05 -0.37
CA TYR A 101 -8.86 8.06 1.09
C TYR A 101 -7.58 8.56 1.74
N PRO A 102 -7.67 9.24 2.92
CA PRO A 102 -6.49 9.53 3.72
C PRO A 102 -5.83 8.23 4.16
N LEU A 103 -4.50 8.17 4.11
CA LEU A 103 -3.72 7.00 4.50
C LEU A 103 -3.56 6.97 6.02
N ALA A 104 -4.09 5.92 6.67
CA ALA A 104 -3.96 5.70 8.11
C ALA A 104 -2.57 5.18 8.49
N GLY A 105 -1.94 4.40 7.61
CA GLY A 105 -0.60 3.85 7.82
C GLY A 105 -0.21 2.84 6.75
N CYS A 106 1.07 2.46 6.76
CA CYS A 106 1.61 1.40 5.93
C CYS A 106 2.02 0.20 6.79
N VAL A 107 1.83 -1.00 6.26
CA VAL A 107 2.22 -2.25 6.92
C VAL A 107 3.04 -3.10 5.96
N ARG A 108 4.34 -3.28 6.24
CA ARG A 108 5.17 -4.22 5.50
C ARG A 108 4.96 -5.63 6.06
N LEU A 109 4.59 -6.56 5.19
CA LEU A 109 4.33 -7.95 5.53
C LEU A 109 5.59 -8.80 5.38
N SER A 110 5.77 -9.76 6.27
CA SER A 110 6.64 -10.91 6.12
C SER A 110 5.98 -12.15 6.70
N GLN A 111 6.27 -13.33 6.11
CA GLN A 111 5.74 -14.60 6.60
C GLN A 111 6.50 -15.03 7.87
N ALA A 112 5.77 -15.48 8.87
CA ALA A 112 6.31 -16.02 10.12
C ALA A 112 5.34 -17.06 10.70
N PRO A 113 5.80 -17.97 11.58
CA PRO A 113 4.94 -18.96 12.25
C PRO A 113 4.16 -18.37 13.44
N TYR A 114 4.08 -17.05 13.54
CA TYR A 114 3.39 -16.30 14.60
C TYR A 114 2.92 -14.94 14.05
N ASN A 115 2.09 -14.26 14.81
CA ASN A 115 1.62 -12.91 14.49
C ASN A 115 2.26 -11.89 15.43
N LYS A 116 3.06 -10.97 14.89
CA LYS A 116 3.70 -9.88 15.64
C LYS A 116 3.77 -8.62 14.80
N ILE A 117 3.26 -7.52 15.34
CA ILE A 117 3.36 -6.20 14.71
C ILE A 117 4.28 -5.30 15.54
N ARG A 118 5.10 -4.50 14.87
CA ARG A 118 5.91 -3.46 15.52
C ARG A 118 5.93 -2.20 14.69
N ARG A 119 5.90 -1.05 15.37
CA ARG A 119 6.09 0.25 14.72
C ARG A 119 7.56 0.40 14.34
N LEU A 120 7.81 0.93 13.15
CA LEU A 120 9.15 1.21 12.65
C LEU A 120 9.56 2.64 13.02
N ASN A 121 10.86 2.85 13.31
CA ASN A 121 11.42 4.18 13.37
C ASN A 121 11.57 4.77 11.96
N THR A 122 11.89 6.05 11.83
CA THR A 122 11.94 6.77 10.55
C THR A 122 12.83 6.09 9.52
N LEU A 123 14.04 5.67 9.90
CA LEU A 123 14.96 5.00 8.98
C LEU A 123 14.45 3.62 8.53
N GLN A 124 13.94 2.84 9.47
CA GLN A 124 13.34 1.53 9.18
C GLN A 124 12.08 1.68 8.32
N ALA A 125 11.27 2.70 8.58
CA ALA A 125 10.07 3.01 7.81
C ALA A 125 10.42 3.37 6.36
N TYR A 126 11.41 4.22 6.16
CA TYR A 126 11.91 4.56 4.82
C TYR A 126 12.41 3.31 4.07
N ALA A 127 13.24 2.50 4.71
CA ALA A 127 13.74 1.24 4.15
C ALA A 127 12.61 0.23 3.84
N ALA A 128 11.51 0.25 4.59
CA ALA A 128 10.36 -0.61 4.36
C ALA A 128 9.50 -0.15 3.16
N LEU A 129 9.41 1.16 2.92
CA LEU A 129 8.64 1.75 1.81
C LEU A 129 9.40 1.70 0.48
N HIS A 130 10.69 2.00 0.50
CA HIS A 130 11.53 2.19 -0.69
C HIS A 130 11.46 1.06 -1.72
N PRO A 131 11.49 -0.25 -1.36
CA PRO A 131 11.39 -1.34 -2.34
C PRO A 131 10.04 -1.42 -3.07
N SER A 132 9.02 -0.70 -2.59
CA SER A 132 7.70 -0.64 -3.23
C SER A 132 7.58 0.45 -4.29
N ALA A 133 8.57 1.33 -4.40
CA ALA A 133 8.66 2.32 -5.47
C ALA A 133 8.99 1.66 -6.82
N PRO A 134 8.58 2.27 -7.95
CA PRO A 134 8.87 1.72 -9.27
C PRO A 134 10.39 1.62 -9.52
N PRO A 135 10.96 0.43 -9.75
CA PRO A 135 12.41 0.27 -9.89
C PRO A 135 12.99 1.00 -11.11
N ALA A 136 12.19 1.21 -12.15
CA ALA A 136 12.61 1.97 -13.33
C ALA A 136 12.97 3.43 -13.03
N PHE A 137 12.44 4.00 -11.95
CA PHE A 137 12.71 5.40 -11.57
C PHE A 137 14.11 5.59 -10.95
N ALA A 138 14.75 4.50 -10.51
CA ALA A 138 16.12 4.55 -9.96
C ALA A 138 17.19 4.93 -11.01
N TYR A 139 16.88 4.82 -12.30
CA TYR A 139 17.79 5.13 -13.40
C TYR A 139 17.71 6.60 -13.89
N GLU A 140 16.72 7.35 -13.40
CA GLU A 140 16.46 8.74 -13.77
C GLU A 140 16.52 9.62 -12.52
N GLU A 141 17.57 10.43 -12.38
CA GLU A 141 17.84 11.19 -11.16
C GLU A 141 16.65 12.03 -10.69
N GLU A 142 15.99 12.73 -11.59
CA GLU A 142 14.83 13.57 -11.25
C GLU A 142 13.64 12.76 -10.74
N LEU A 143 13.36 11.60 -11.34
CA LEU A 143 12.29 10.70 -10.90
C LEU A 143 12.63 10.09 -9.56
N TYR A 144 13.86 9.68 -9.37
CA TYR A 144 14.33 9.09 -8.12
C TYR A 144 14.27 10.10 -6.96
N CYS A 145 14.74 11.33 -7.18
CA CYS A 145 14.61 12.41 -6.19
C CYS A 145 13.15 12.68 -5.81
N GLY A 146 12.25 12.68 -6.77
CA GLY A 146 10.82 12.86 -6.51
C GLY A 146 10.21 11.72 -5.69
N VAL A 147 10.60 10.46 -5.97
CA VAL A 147 10.23 9.31 -5.14
C VAL A 147 10.75 9.46 -3.72
N CYS A 148 12.04 9.76 -3.54
CA CYS A 148 12.66 9.95 -2.22
C CYS A 148 11.94 11.04 -1.42
N SER A 149 11.65 12.19 -2.04
CA SER A 149 10.91 13.30 -1.42
C SER A 149 9.52 12.86 -0.94
N LEU A 150 8.77 12.09 -1.75
CA LEU A 150 7.47 11.57 -1.33
C LEU A 150 7.60 10.60 -0.14
N LEU A 151 8.57 9.67 -0.19
CA LEU A 151 8.79 8.71 0.89
C LEU A 151 9.16 9.40 2.21
N GLU A 152 9.99 10.45 2.17
CA GLU A 152 10.32 11.28 3.34
C GLU A 152 9.08 11.94 3.94
N LYS A 153 8.21 12.51 3.10
CA LYS A 153 6.93 13.08 3.53
C LYS A 153 6.01 12.02 4.13
N MET A 154 5.97 10.82 3.55
CA MET A 154 5.18 9.71 4.07
C MET A 154 5.64 9.29 5.47
N VAL A 155 6.95 8.99 5.66
CA VAL A 155 7.45 8.52 6.97
C VAL A 155 7.36 9.58 8.08
N SER A 156 7.29 10.86 7.69
CA SER A 156 7.09 11.97 8.62
C SER A 156 5.61 12.20 8.97
N SER A 157 4.68 11.72 8.14
CA SER A 157 3.25 12.03 8.26
C SER A 157 2.39 10.88 8.75
N ILE A 158 2.79 9.63 8.49
CA ILE A 158 2.00 8.44 8.82
C ILE A 158 2.85 7.37 9.51
N PRO A 159 2.25 6.54 10.38
CA PRO A 159 2.94 5.42 10.98
C PRO A 159 3.21 4.31 9.94
N VAL A 160 4.37 3.69 10.05
CA VAL A 160 4.75 2.51 9.27
C VAL A 160 5.05 1.37 10.24
N TYR A 161 4.50 0.20 9.94
CA TYR A 161 4.64 -1.00 10.75
C TYR A 161 5.28 -2.15 9.97
N HIS A 162 5.91 -3.06 10.68
CA HIS A 162 6.28 -4.38 10.18
C HIS A 162 5.40 -5.42 10.85
N LEU A 163 4.73 -6.23 10.05
CA LEU A 163 3.92 -7.36 10.48
C LEU A 163 4.58 -8.66 10.03
N GLU A 164 5.05 -9.43 10.99
CA GLU A 164 5.42 -10.83 10.84
C GLU A 164 4.19 -11.67 11.11
N CYS A 165 3.68 -12.44 10.14
CA CYS A 165 2.37 -13.06 10.32
C CYS A 165 2.15 -14.39 9.60
N LEU A 166 1.19 -15.13 10.15
CA LEU A 166 0.44 -16.20 9.50
C LEU A 166 -0.64 -15.61 8.57
N PRO A 167 -1.09 -16.35 7.55
CA PRO A 167 -2.22 -15.94 6.71
C PRO A 167 -3.57 -16.26 7.38
N ASP A 168 -3.86 -15.64 8.53
CA ASP A 168 -5.04 -15.90 9.36
C ASP A 168 -5.81 -14.62 9.77
N ALA A 169 -6.98 -14.82 10.37
CA ALA A 169 -7.83 -13.73 10.85
C ALA A 169 -7.19 -12.94 12.00
N GLU A 170 -6.37 -13.58 12.84
CA GLU A 170 -5.74 -12.91 13.97
C GLU A 170 -4.69 -11.90 13.52
N ALA A 171 -3.96 -12.17 12.43
CA ALA A 171 -3.07 -11.19 11.81
C ALA A 171 -3.82 -9.92 11.38
N VAL A 172 -5.01 -10.08 10.78
CA VAL A 172 -5.87 -8.97 10.36
C VAL A 172 -6.39 -8.18 11.55
N LYS A 173 -6.93 -8.85 12.56
CA LYS A 173 -7.40 -8.22 13.79
C LYS A 173 -6.30 -7.45 14.51
N LEU A 174 -5.08 -8.00 14.54
CA LEU A 174 -3.91 -7.35 15.13
C LEU A 174 -3.60 -6.02 14.44
N VAL A 175 -3.60 -5.98 13.10
CA VAL A 175 -3.40 -4.73 12.35
C VAL A 175 -4.55 -3.75 12.59
N CYS A 176 -5.79 -4.24 12.58
CA CYS A 176 -6.97 -3.42 12.79
C CYS A 176 -6.94 -2.74 14.16
N ARG A 177 -6.67 -3.48 15.24
CA ARG A 177 -6.48 -2.92 16.60
C ARG A 177 -5.37 -1.89 16.65
N THR A 178 -4.24 -2.19 16.00
CA THR A 178 -3.07 -1.30 16.03
C THR A 178 -3.34 0.05 15.38
N LEU A 179 -4.12 0.09 14.29
CA LEU A 179 -4.38 1.30 13.52
C LEU A 179 -5.66 2.05 13.94
N TYR A 180 -6.67 1.33 14.45
CA TYR A 180 -7.99 1.88 14.71
C TYR A 180 -8.42 1.76 16.20
N GLY A 181 -7.63 1.09 17.03
CA GLY A 181 -7.96 0.82 18.43
C GLY A 181 -8.96 -0.34 18.61
N ASP A 182 -9.34 -0.62 19.84
CA ASP A 182 -10.21 -1.76 20.20
C ASP A 182 -11.69 -1.59 19.79
N GLY A 183 -12.08 -0.40 19.33
CA GLY A 183 -13.46 -0.12 18.89
C GLY A 183 -13.86 -0.76 17.54
N TYR A 184 -13.04 -1.64 16.96
CA TYR A 184 -13.36 -2.30 15.68
C TYR A 184 -14.37 -3.45 15.85
N GLU A 185 -14.52 -4.03 17.05
CA GLU A 185 -15.46 -5.12 17.35
C GLU A 185 -16.91 -4.63 17.57
N ALA A 186 -17.12 -3.33 17.78
CA ALA A 186 -18.44 -2.77 18.09
C ALA A 186 -19.39 -2.67 16.88
N ASP A 187 -18.90 -2.86 15.65
CA ASP A 187 -19.69 -2.70 14.42
C ASP A 187 -20.03 -4.05 13.74
N SER A 188 -19.94 -5.17 14.46
CA SER A 188 -20.21 -6.53 13.93
C SER A 188 -21.56 -7.12 14.37
N GLU A 189 -22.58 -6.25 14.62
CA GLU A 189 -23.99 -6.64 14.75
C GLU A 189 -24.80 -6.31 13.50
#